data_8b3881202cb2704759b7bc036603418b
#
_entry.id   8b3881202cb2704759b7bc036603418b
#
_cell.length_a   1.000
_cell.length_b   1.000
_cell.length_c   1.000
_cell.angle_alpha   90.00
_cell.angle_beta   90.00
_cell.angle_gamma   90.00
#
_symmetry.space_group_name_H-M   'P 1'
#
loop_
_entity.id
_entity.type
_entity.pdbx_description
1 polymer ?
#
loop_
_entity_poly.entity_id
_entity_poly.type
_entity_poly.pdbx_seq_one_letter_code
_entity_poly.pdbx_strand_id
1 'polypeptide(L)'
;VNYINSKSLAEKRGINISINKKDHKYENYSSAIEFIINNEDGKKVNVVGTIGMNNEERIISLKNYNMDMAISDNMIYLGNDDVPGVIGAVGATLGKENINIATMNVGRRENSAIMLLTVDSEVSRESLEELKRLSQIKWAYYLDLAI
;
A
#
# COMPACT_ATOMS: atom_id res chain seq x y z
N VAL A 1 -5.83 -17.86 12.56
CA VAL A 1 -4.84 -17.05 13.29
C VAL A 1 -5.61 -16.11 14.20
N ASN A 2 -5.17 -15.94 15.44
CA ASN A 2 -5.77 -15.00 16.39
C ASN A 2 -4.65 -14.33 17.21
N TYR A 3 -5.03 -13.35 18.05
CA TYR A 3 -4.07 -12.58 18.86
C TYR A 3 -3.22 -13.44 19.83
N ILE A 4 -3.73 -14.60 20.25
CA ILE A 4 -3.07 -15.47 21.22
C ILE A 4 -1.99 -16.33 20.55
N ASN A 5 -2.27 -16.86 19.35
CA ASN A 5 -1.39 -17.81 18.66
C ASN A 5 -0.55 -17.23 17.53
N SER A 6 -0.79 -15.96 17.13
CA SER A 6 -0.11 -15.32 16.00
C SER A 6 1.41 -15.32 16.13
N LYS A 7 1.95 -14.95 17.29
CA LYS A 7 3.40 -14.92 17.52
C LYS A 7 4.02 -16.31 17.44
N SER A 8 3.43 -17.29 18.12
CA SER A 8 3.91 -18.68 18.10
C SER A 8 3.85 -19.30 16.70
N LEU A 9 2.81 -18.94 15.93
CA LEU A 9 2.66 -19.42 14.56
C LEU A 9 3.70 -18.78 13.61
N ALA A 10 4.01 -17.52 13.81
CA ALA A 10 5.06 -16.82 13.07
C ALA A 10 6.42 -17.47 13.34
N GLU A 11 6.77 -17.69 14.61
CA GLU A 11 8.02 -18.34 15.02
C GLU A 11 8.15 -19.75 14.42
N LYS A 12 7.07 -20.55 14.41
CA LYS A 12 7.06 -21.87 13.73
C LYS A 12 7.29 -21.80 12.22
N ARG A 13 7.01 -20.65 11.61
CA ARG A 13 7.26 -20.40 10.18
C ARG A 13 8.60 -19.70 9.91
N GLY A 14 9.49 -19.63 10.92
CA GLY A 14 10.77 -18.98 10.80
C GLY A 14 10.72 -17.44 10.79
N ILE A 15 9.59 -16.84 11.15
CA ILE A 15 9.43 -15.39 11.19
C ILE A 15 9.79 -14.88 12.58
N ASN A 16 10.84 -14.09 12.69
CA ASN A 16 11.23 -13.42 13.93
C ASN A 16 10.46 -12.12 14.10
N ILE A 17 9.76 -11.97 15.23
CA ILE A 17 9.00 -10.76 15.56
C ILE A 17 9.67 -10.04 16.72
N SER A 18 10.02 -8.77 16.52
CA SER A 18 10.42 -7.85 17.59
C SER A 18 9.47 -6.67 17.67
N ILE A 19 9.11 -6.27 18.88
CA ILE A 19 8.23 -5.11 19.12
C ILE A 19 9.05 -4.08 19.86
N ASN A 20 9.17 -2.88 19.27
CA ASN A 20 9.87 -1.75 19.84
C ASN A 20 8.90 -0.59 20.01
N LYS A 21 8.84 0.02 21.18
CA LYS A 21 8.11 1.27 21.42
C LYS A 21 9.08 2.44 21.25
N LYS A 22 8.68 3.45 20.47
CA LYS A 22 9.44 4.68 20.26
C LYS A 22 8.50 5.86 20.45
N ASP A 23 8.97 6.87 21.15
CA ASP A 23 8.25 8.13 21.28
C ASP A 23 8.58 9.04 20.09
N HIS A 24 7.57 9.78 19.59
CA HIS A 24 7.69 10.94 18.69
C HIS A 24 8.29 10.76 17.29
N LYS A 25 8.22 9.57 16.67
CA LYS A 25 8.65 9.43 15.26
C LYS A 25 7.66 10.05 14.26
N TYR A 26 6.38 10.12 14.59
CA TYR A 26 5.29 10.59 13.72
C TYR A 26 4.48 11.68 14.43
N GLU A 27 5.11 12.86 14.57
CA GLU A 27 4.61 13.98 15.40
C GLU A 27 3.21 14.49 15.05
N ASN A 28 2.75 14.28 13.81
CA ASN A 28 1.41 14.69 13.36
C ASN A 28 0.29 13.71 13.75
N TYR A 29 0.64 12.59 14.39
CA TYR A 29 -0.32 11.53 14.72
C TYR A 29 -0.18 11.16 16.20
N SER A 30 -1.31 10.98 16.87
CA SER A 30 -1.33 10.60 18.30
C SER A 30 -0.77 9.21 18.56
N SER A 31 -0.84 8.31 17.57
CA SER A 31 -0.25 6.98 17.62
C SER A 31 0.00 6.49 16.20
N ALA A 32 1.02 5.65 16.02
CA ALA A 32 1.28 4.98 14.76
C ALA A 32 1.91 3.61 15.00
N ILE A 33 1.65 2.67 14.10
CA ILE A 33 2.28 1.35 14.08
C ILE A 33 3.11 1.26 12.81
N GLU A 34 4.40 0.98 12.94
CA GLU A 34 5.29 0.69 11.82
C GLU A 34 5.55 -0.82 11.75
N PHE A 35 5.19 -1.43 10.63
CA PHE A 35 5.59 -2.78 10.28
C PHE A 35 6.82 -2.72 9.39
N ILE A 36 7.85 -3.45 9.76
CA ILE A 36 9.08 -3.57 9.00
C ILE A 36 9.28 -5.05 8.69
N ILE A 37 9.33 -5.39 7.42
CA ILE A 37 9.59 -6.74 6.94
C ILE A 37 10.97 -6.72 6.29
N ASN A 38 11.86 -7.57 6.79
CA ASN A 38 13.17 -7.82 6.18
C ASN A 38 13.13 -9.24 5.61
N ASN A 39 13.50 -9.40 4.34
CA ASN A 39 13.68 -10.72 3.77
C ASN A 39 15.14 -11.19 3.88
N GLU A 40 15.39 -12.45 3.55
CA GLU A 40 16.73 -13.06 3.59
C GLU A 40 17.72 -12.37 2.64
N ASP A 41 17.26 -11.77 1.55
CA ASP A 41 18.09 -11.00 0.59
C ASP A 41 18.43 -9.59 1.09
N GLY A 42 18.06 -9.24 2.33
CA GLY A 42 18.30 -7.93 2.92
C GLY A 42 17.38 -6.82 2.41
N LYS A 43 16.38 -7.14 1.59
CA LYS A 43 15.37 -6.17 1.17
C LYS A 43 14.45 -5.85 2.35
N LYS A 44 14.24 -4.56 2.53
CA LYS A 44 13.40 -4.02 3.61
C LYS A 44 12.17 -3.33 3.02
N VAL A 45 11.02 -3.72 3.51
CA VAL A 45 9.75 -3.04 3.24
C VAL A 45 9.17 -2.56 4.55
N ASN A 46 8.71 -1.33 4.59
CA ASN A 46 7.98 -0.81 5.74
C ASN A 46 6.64 -0.24 5.31
N VAL A 47 5.67 -0.38 6.20
CA VAL A 47 4.37 0.27 6.14
C VAL A 47 4.06 0.87 7.49
N VAL A 48 3.51 2.08 7.49
CA VAL A 48 3.10 2.79 8.70
C VAL A 48 1.61 3.05 8.62
N GLY A 49 0.90 2.59 9.63
CA GLY A 49 -0.53 2.83 9.80
C GLY A 49 -0.82 3.62 11.05
N THR A 50 -1.97 4.28 11.05
CA THR A 50 -2.53 5.00 12.20
C THR A 50 -4.05 4.90 12.19
N ILE A 51 -4.66 5.33 13.29
CA ILE A 51 -6.11 5.57 13.35
C ILE A 51 -6.35 7.07 13.17
N GLY A 52 -7.16 7.41 12.16
CA GLY A 52 -7.57 8.78 11.86
C GLY A 52 -8.61 9.33 12.84
N MET A 53 -8.95 10.62 12.69
CA MET A 53 -9.91 11.31 13.58
C MET A 53 -11.30 10.68 13.58
N ASN A 54 -11.73 10.07 12.48
CA ASN A 54 -13.03 9.38 12.36
C ASN A 54 -12.96 7.91 12.76
N ASN A 55 -11.92 7.51 13.49
CA ASN A 55 -11.65 6.11 13.88
C ASN A 55 -11.46 5.18 12.68
N GLU A 56 -10.99 5.71 11.55
CA GLU A 56 -10.67 4.97 10.34
C GLU A 56 -9.20 4.54 10.31
N GLU A 57 -8.92 3.36 9.80
CA GLU A 57 -7.56 2.87 9.59
C GLU A 57 -6.94 3.58 8.37
N ARG A 58 -5.73 4.13 8.56
CA ARG A 58 -5.03 4.86 7.51
C ARG A 58 -3.60 4.38 7.33
N ILE A 59 -3.15 4.34 6.09
CA ILE A 59 -1.73 4.20 5.74
C ILE A 59 -1.15 5.60 5.59
N ILE A 60 -0.10 5.89 6.36
CA ILE A 60 0.57 7.21 6.36
C ILE A 60 1.99 7.15 5.78
N SER A 61 2.55 5.95 5.60
CA SER A 61 3.80 5.74 4.88
C SER A 61 3.89 4.32 4.33
N LEU A 62 4.41 4.17 3.12
CA LEU A 62 4.67 2.88 2.48
C LEU A 62 6.00 2.93 1.74
N LYS A 63 6.93 2.01 2.05
CA LYS A 63 8.32 2.00 1.52
C LYS A 63 9.03 3.35 1.66
N ASN A 64 8.80 4.05 2.76
CA ASN A 64 9.29 5.41 3.04
C ASN A 64 8.74 6.49 2.07
N TYR A 65 7.68 6.22 1.32
CA TYR A 65 6.91 7.25 0.65
C TYR A 65 5.84 7.75 1.62
N ASN A 66 5.79 9.05 1.83
CA ASN A 66 4.72 9.66 2.62
C ASN A 66 3.42 9.61 1.84
N MET A 67 2.36 9.24 2.51
CA MET A 67 0.99 9.20 1.99
C MET A 67 0.01 9.38 3.12
N ASP A 68 -1.24 9.56 2.82
CA ASP A 68 -2.31 9.59 3.80
C ASP A 68 -3.59 9.08 3.14
N MET A 69 -3.93 7.82 3.42
CA MET A 69 -4.99 7.13 2.73
C MET A 69 -5.71 6.15 3.65
N ALA A 70 -7.05 6.21 3.66
CA ALA A 70 -7.86 5.21 4.33
C ALA A 70 -7.70 3.84 3.66
N ILE A 71 -7.76 2.77 4.46
CA ILE A 71 -7.76 1.39 3.96
C ILE A 71 -9.16 1.06 3.43
N SER A 72 -9.23 0.32 2.33
CA SER A 72 -10.47 -0.17 1.72
C SER A 72 -10.29 -1.62 1.31
N ASP A 73 -11.39 -2.33 1.15
CA ASP A 73 -11.41 -3.74 0.76
C ASP A 73 -10.67 -3.98 -0.57
N ASN A 74 -10.85 -3.07 -1.54
CA ASN A 74 -10.28 -3.18 -2.86
C ASN A 74 -9.25 -2.07 -3.10
N MET A 75 -7.99 -2.43 -3.20
CA MET A 75 -6.92 -1.46 -3.44
C MET A 75 -6.00 -1.89 -4.57
N ILE A 76 -5.44 -0.92 -5.28
CA ILE A 76 -4.36 -1.15 -6.24
C ILE A 76 -3.11 -0.43 -5.75
N TYR A 77 -2.01 -1.17 -5.69
CA TYR A 77 -0.69 -0.66 -5.37
C TYR A 77 0.22 -0.82 -6.58
N LEU A 78 0.76 0.28 -7.08
CA LEU A 78 1.62 0.26 -8.26
C LEU A 78 2.82 1.19 -8.12
N GLY A 79 3.88 0.88 -8.87
CA GLY A 79 5.06 1.72 -9.01
C GLY A 79 5.23 2.16 -10.45
N ASN A 80 5.61 3.42 -10.61
CA ASN A 80 5.72 4.06 -11.92
C ASN A 80 6.90 5.01 -12.02
N ASP A 81 7.24 5.40 -13.25
CA ASP A 81 8.08 6.55 -13.51
C ASP A 81 7.33 7.84 -13.13
N ASP A 82 8.01 8.80 -12.50
CA ASP A 82 7.42 10.08 -12.13
C ASP A 82 7.44 11.06 -13.32
N VAL A 83 6.55 10.83 -14.29
CA VAL A 83 6.44 11.64 -15.51
C VAL A 83 5.00 12.09 -15.74
N PRO A 84 4.79 13.22 -16.46
CA PRO A 84 3.47 13.70 -16.81
C PRO A 84 2.64 12.65 -17.56
N GLY A 85 1.33 12.63 -17.32
CA GLY A 85 0.37 11.78 -18.02
C GLY A 85 0.11 10.42 -17.39
N VAL A 86 0.96 9.92 -16.48
CA VAL A 86 0.79 8.59 -15.88
C VAL A 86 -0.52 8.44 -15.13
N ILE A 87 -0.90 9.42 -14.32
CA ILE A 87 -2.17 9.41 -13.59
C ILE A 87 -3.35 9.31 -14.56
N GLY A 88 -3.31 10.10 -15.66
CA GLY A 88 -4.34 10.05 -16.69
C GLY A 88 -4.42 8.68 -17.39
N ALA A 89 -3.26 8.08 -17.70
CA ALA A 89 -3.21 6.76 -18.32
C ALA A 89 -3.78 5.68 -17.40
N VAL A 90 -3.42 5.68 -16.10
CA VAL A 90 -3.97 4.78 -15.09
C VAL A 90 -5.47 4.93 -14.97
N GLY A 91 -5.98 6.17 -14.84
CA GLY A 91 -7.42 6.45 -14.76
C GLY A 91 -8.18 6.02 -16.00
N ALA A 92 -7.63 6.31 -17.20
CA ALA A 92 -8.24 5.91 -18.46
C ALA A 92 -8.28 4.38 -18.63
N THR A 93 -7.24 3.68 -18.20
CA THR A 93 -7.19 2.20 -18.26
C THR A 93 -8.23 1.58 -17.34
N LEU A 94 -8.30 2.01 -16.08
CA LEU A 94 -9.32 1.51 -15.15
C LEU A 94 -10.74 1.87 -15.58
N GLY A 95 -10.93 3.08 -16.10
CA GLY A 95 -12.25 3.50 -16.62
C GLY A 95 -12.74 2.66 -17.79
N LYS A 96 -11.86 2.19 -18.71
CA LYS A 96 -12.23 1.25 -19.79
C LYS A 96 -12.71 -0.09 -19.25
N GLU A 97 -12.17 -0.52 -18.13
CA GLU A 97 -12.55 -1.75 -17.43
C GLU A 97 -13.76 -1.56 -16.49
N ASN A 98 -14.41 -0.38 -16.53
CA ASN A 98 -15.50 0.02 -15.64
C ASN A 98 -15.14 -0.03 -14.15
N ILE A 99 -13.87 0.17 -13.81
CA ILE A 99 -13.39 0.26 -12.44
C ILE A 99 -13.32 1.74 -12.05
N ASN A 100 -14.13 2.14 -11.09
CA ASN A 100 -14.11 3.50 -10.55
C ASN A 100 -13.05 3.65 -9.46
N ILE A 101 -12.31 4.75 -9.51
CA ILE A 101 -11.29 5.11 -8.49
C ILE A 101 -11.99 6.00 -7.46
N ALA A 102 -12.11 5.52 -6.23
CA ALA A 102 -12.65 6.30 -5.12
C ALA A 102 -11.61 7.29 -4.58
N THR A 103 -10.36 6.84 -4.39
CA THR A 103 -9.26 7.68 -3.92
C THR A 103 -7.96 7.27 -4.59
N MET A 104 -7.07 8.22 -4.84
CA MET A 104 -5.72 7.98 -5.32
C MET A 104 -4.73 8.83 -4.52
N ASN A 105 -3.70 8.18 -4.00
CA ASN A 105 -2.59 8.85 -3.35
C ASN A 105 -1.27 8.53 -4.07
N VAL A 106 -0.44 9.56 -4.29
CA VAL A 106 0.83 9.44 -5.03
C VAL A 106 1.98 9.84 -4.13
N GLY A 107 2.83 8.88 -3.80
CA GLY A 107 4.09 9.12 -3.12
C GLY A 107 5.22 9.28 -4.16
N ARG A 108 6.03 10.33 -4.03
CA ARG A 108 7.12 10.65 -4.97
C ARG A 108 8.48 10.59 -4.29
N ARG A 109 9.47 10.08 -5.01
CA ARG A 109 10.89 10.13 -4.61
C ARG A 109 11.78 10.17 -5.85
N GLU A 110 12.54 11.24 -6.00
CA GLU A 110 13.44 11.42 -7.14
C GLU A 110 12.71 11.24 -8.49
N ASN A 111 13.07 10.23 -9.27
CA ASN A 111 12.50 9.92 -10.59
C ASN A 111 11.48 8.75 -10.53
N SER A 112 11.00 8.37 -9.34
CA SER A 112 10.07 7.26 -9.15
C SER A 112 8.90 7.67 -8.29
N ALA A 113 7.75 7.09 -8.58
CA ALA A 113 6.55 7.26 -7.78
C ALA A 113 5.91 5.91 -7.46
N ILE A 114 5.14 5.90 -6.40
CA ILE A 114 4.18 4.84 -6.13
C ILE A 114 2.79 5.44 -6.08
N MET A 115 1.81 4.69 -6.50
CA MET A 115 0.40 5.05 -6.34
C MET A 115 -0.29 3.97 -5.51
N LEU A 116 -1.12 4.43 -4.60
CA LEU A 116 -2.05 3.59 -3.87
C LEU A 116 -3.46 4.11 -4.18
N LEU A 117 -4.31 3.24 -4.70
CA LEU A 117 -5.68 3.57 -5.10
C LEU A 117 -6.66 2.73 -4.32
N THR A 118 -7.80 3.30 -3.95
CA THR A 118 -8.99 2.54 -3.58
C THR A 118 -9.96 2.52 -4.76
N VAL A 119 -10.57 1.38 -5.00
CA VAL A 119 -11.51 1.19 -6.11
C VAL A 119 -12.80 0.58 -5.59
N ASP A 120 -13.91 0.84 -6.31
CA ASP A 120 -15.26 0.48 -5.85
C ASP A 120 -15.62 -1.00 -6.11
N SER A 121 -14.76 -1.72 -6.83
CA SER A 121 -15.01 -3.11 -7.21
C SER A 121 -13.73 -3.95 -7.24
N GLU A 122 -13.90 -5.27 -7.27
CA GLU A 122 -12.79 -6.19 -7.50
C GLU A 122 -12.08 -5.88 -8.82
N VAL A 123 -10.75 -6.08 -8.82
CA VAL A 123 -9.91 -5.89 -9.99
C VAL A 123 -9.55 -7.24 -10.58
N SER A 124 -10.03 -7.50 -11.78
CA SER A 124 -9.71 -8.75 -12.48
C SER A 124 -8.22 -8.85 -12.79
N ARG A 125 -7.75 -10.06 -13.01
CA ARG A 125 -6.38 -10.29 -13.44
C ARG A 125 -6.09 -9.61 -14.78
N GLU A 126 -7.06 -9.60 -15.68
CA GLU A 126 -6.99 -8.98 -17.00
C GLU A 126 -6.82 -7.46 -16.87
N SER A 127 -7.64 -6.81 -16.04
CA SER A 127 -7.56 -5.36 -15.79
C SER A 127 -6.20 -4.97 -15.16
N LEU A 128 -5.67 -5.82 -14.28
CA LEU A 128 -4.35 -5.60 -13.68
C LEU A 128 -3.23 -5.73 -14.72
N GLU A 129 -3.33 -6.67 -15.65
CA GLU A 129 -2.36 -6.82 -16.74
C GLU A 129 -2.43 -5.65 -17.73
N GLU A 130 -3.62 -5.07 -18.00
CA GLU A 130 -3.73 -3.84 -18.81
C GLU A 130 -2.99 -2.66 -18.17
N LEU A 131 -3.07 -2.50 -16.84
CA LEU A 131 -2.26 -1.50 -16.13
C LEU A 131 -0.76 -1.74 -16.31
N LYS A 132 -0.31 -2.99 -16.22
CA LYS A 132 1.11 -3.35 -16.37
C LYS A 132 1.64 -3.15 -17.79
N ARG A 133 0.77 -3.10 -18.81
CA ARG A 133 1.15 -2.80 -20.19
C ARG A 133 1.47 -1.34 -20.45
N LEU A 134 1.05 -0.44 -19.55
CA LEU A 134 1.44 0.97 -19.67
C LEU A 134 2.95 1.11 -19.48
N SER A 135 3.63 1.72 -20.45
CA SER A 135 5.10 1.80 -20.49
C SER A 135 5.73 2.47 -19.26
N GLN A 136 4.97 3.32 -18.58
CA GLN A 136 5.41 4.04 -17.38
C GLN A 136 5.20 3.22 -16.10
N ILE A 137 4.43 2.12 -16.14
CA ILE A 137 4.16 1.27 -14.97
C ILE A 137 5.25 0.20 -14.87
N LYS A 138 5.92 0.15 -13.74
CA LYS A 138 6.98 -0.83 -13.45
C LYS A 138 6.43 -2.14 -12.90
N TRP A 139 5.41 -2.03 -12.09
CA TRP A 139 4.71 -3.15 -11.45
C TRP A 139 3.36 -2.68 -10.90
N ALA A 140 2.40 -3.58 -10.79
CA ALA A 140 1.11 -3.34 -10.18
C ALA A 140 0.63 -4.59 -9.45
N TYR A 141 -0.01 -4.40 -8.30
CA TYR A 141 -0.62 -5.43 -7.48
C TYR A 141 -2.04 -5.01 -7.10
N TYR A 142 -2.94 -5.96 -7.15
CA TYR A 142 -4.25 -5.83 -6.51
C TYR A 142 -4.17 -6.35 -5.09
N LEU A 143 -4.73 -5.62 -4.16
CA LEU A 143 -4.81 -5.94 -2.75
C LEU A 143 -6.29 -6.14 -2.42
N ASP A 144 -6.69 -7.39 -2.26
CA ASP A 144 -7.97 -7.79 -1.70
C ASP A 144 -7.79 -7.86 -0.18
N LEU A 145 -8.38 -6.89 0.52
CA LEU A 145 -8.29 -6.75 1.98
C LEU A 145 -9.62 -7.04 2.66
N ALA A 146 -10.64 -7.50 1.93
CA ALA A 146 -11.91 -7.92 2.51
C ALA A 146 -11.69 -9.04 3.54
N ILE A 147 -12.14 -8.82 4.79
CA ILE A 147 -11.96 -9.73 5.92
C ILE A 147 -13.29 -10.41 6.26
#